data_84c3e6a01e4154d6d2aafec19c958e71
#
_entry.id   84c3e6a01e4154d6d2aafec19c958e71
#
_cell.length_a   1.000
_cell.length_b   1.000
_cell.length_c   1.000
_cell.angle_alpha   90.00
_cell.angle_beta   90.00
_cell.angle_gamma   90.00
#
_symmetry.space_group_name_H-M   'P 1'
#
loop_
_entity.id
_entity.type
_entity.pdbx_description
1 polymer ?
#
loop_
_entity_poly.entity_id
_entity_poly.type
_entity_poly.pdbx_seq_one_letter_code
_entity_poly.pdbx_strand_id
1 'polypeptide(L)'
;PMTASQLLSSGMRAINELLMPLFIMGTGLTRSEALAQYGMVTGMAIPIAFIPMSLLAPLSTLLSPGIAAQKARSEDQEAQNRAWHSLHFSLIVTSLAAAVVFAWAPQIAHFLYHRDDVAYYIRLVCPIIPMSGLMGLLSSTLLGLGEARKMFLIRVSMDATYVALAALFIPRIGWLGYTVVHLLQGTLTLFLMLRVMRKSGLRVKLPQGLLKAYFCAAVGAVAGLLCNQFVPLATPLACCIAHGIAAWGLGLYPPLRKLKALRPGTRLAGVLRPAKGRNPAR
;
A
#
# COMPACT_ATOMS: atom_id res chain seq x y z
N PRO A 1 -9.84 23.22 10.51
CA PRO A 1 -10.48 21.90 10.26
C PRO A 1 -9.47 20.78 10.04
N MET A 2 -8.36 21.00 9.29
CA MET A 2 -7.35 19.94 9.06
C MET A 2 -6.59 19.51 10.32
N THR A 3 -6.26 20.44 11.20
CA THR A 3 -5.56 20.17 12.48
C THR A 3 -6.39 19.28 13.42
N ALA A 4 -7.69 19.59 13.58
CA ALA A 4 -8.57 18.78 14.40
C ALA A 4 -8.72 17.35 13.87
N SER A 5 -8.73 17.17 12.56
CA SER A 5 -8.79 15.86 11.93
C SER A 5 -7.51 15.04 12.13
N GLN A 6 -6.36 15.68 12.11
CA GLN A 6 -5.09 15.02 12.40
C GLN A 6 -4.96 14.63 13.87
N LEU A 7 -5.40 15.49 14.79
CA LEU A 7 -5.43 15.19 16.22
C LEU A 7 -6.33 13.99 16.52
N LEU A 8 -7.52 13.93 15.92
CA LEU A 8 -8.44 12.81 16.11
C LEU A 8 -7.85 11.50 15.58
N SER A 9 -7.27 11.50 14.37
CA SER A 9 -6.61 10.31 13.82
C SER A 9 -5.39 9.88 14.64
N SER A 10 -4.62 10.84 15.18
CA SER A 10 -3.48 10.52 16.05
C SER A 10 -3.95 9.94 17.38
N GLY A 11 -5.02 10.48 17.98
CA GLY A 11 -5.64 9.93 19.18
C GLY A 11 -6.13 8.51 18.99
N MET A 12 -6.81 8.23 17.86
CA MET A 12 -7.28 6.87 17.54
C MET A 12 -6.13 5.89 17.36
N ARG A 13 -5.03 6.31 16.74
CA ARG A 13 -3.83 5.45 16.64
C ARG A 13 -3.20 5.19 18.00
N ALA A 14 -3.05 6.21 18.84
CA ALA A 14 -2.52 6.03 20.19
C ALA A 14 -3.38 5.05 21.01
N ILE A 15 -4.71 5.13 20.91
CA ILE A 15 -5.62 4.17 21.53
C ILE A 15 -5.36 2.76 20.98
N ASN A 16 -5.24 2.60 19.66
CA ASN A 16 -4.95 1.31 19.04
C ASN A 16 -3.63 0.72 19.55
N GLU A 17 -2.57 1.54 19.63
CA GLU A 17 -1.26 1.10 20.12
C GLU A 17 -1.30 0.68 21.58
N LEU A 18 -2.05 1.40 22.41
CA LEU A 18 -2.22 1.07 23.84
C LEU A 18 -3.05 -0.20 24.06
N LEU A 19 -4.05 -0.44 23.21
CA LEU A 19 -4.94 -1.61 23.34
C LEU A 19 -4.34 -2.90 22.79
N MET A 20 -3.38 -2.81 21.85
CA MET A 20 -2.80 -3.98 21.19
C MET A 20 -2.17 -4.98 22.17
N PRO A 21 -1.30 -4.58 23.12
CA PRO A 21 -0.77 -5.54 24.11
C PRO A 21 -1.88 -6.22 24.93
N LEU A 22 -2.95 -5.50 25.26
CA LEU A 22 -4.09 -6.06 26.01
C LEU A 22 -4.83 -7.13 25.20
N PHE A 23 -5.01 -6.91 23.89
CA PHE A 23 -5.64 -7.92 23.02
C PHE A 23 -4.75 -9.16 22.88
N ILE A 24 -3.42 -8.99 22.83
CA ILE A 24 -2.47 -10.10 22.78
C ILE A 24 -2.47 -10.89 24.10
N MET A 25 -2.58 -10.22 25.25
CA MET A 25 -2.75 -10.90 26.54
C MET A 25 -3.99 -11.82 26.57
N GLY A 26 -5.02 -11.50 25.79
CA GLY A 26 -6.21 -12.34 25.62
C GLY A 26 -5.90 -13.74 25.05
N THR A 27 -4.73 -13.98 24.49
CA THR A 27 -4.26 -15.32 24.05
C THR A 27 -3.68 -16.16 25.18
N GLY A 28 -3.70 -15.69 26.43
CA GLY A 28 -3.14 -16.38 27.60
C GLY A 28 -1.69 -16.02 27.90
N LEU A 29 -1.10 -15.05 27.20
CA LEU A 29 0.26 -14.57 27.45
C LEU A 29 0.31 -13.65 28.67
N THR A 30 1.44 -13.67 29.37
CA THR A 30 1.75 -12.70 30.42
C THR A 30 1.94 -11.30 29.82
N ARG A 31 1.80 -10.26 30.63
CA ARG A 31 1.98 -8.88 30.19
C ARG A 31 3.38 -8.66 29.61
N SER A 32 4.40 -9.26 30.21
CA SER A 32 5.80 -9.15 29.75
C SER A 32 5.98 -9.74 28.36
N GLU A 33 5.44 -10.95 28.13
CA GLU A 33 5.50 -11.63 26.83
C GLU A 33 4.72 -10.88 25.76
N ALA A 34 3.52 -10.41 26.08
CA ALA A 34 2.69 -9.63 25.15
C ALA A 34 3.40 -8.34 24.72
N LEU A 35 4.02 -7.61 25.65
CA LEU A 35 4.80 -6.41 25.35
C LEU A 35 6.06 -6.72 24.54
N ALA A 36 6.77 -7.83 24.84
CA ALA A 36 7.93 -8.25 24.07
C ALA A 36 7.57 -8.58 22.63
N GLN A 37 6.51 -9.35 22.41
CA GLN A 37 6.00 -9.67 21.07
C GLN A 37 5.53 -8.43 20.33
N TYR A 38 4.80 -7.53 21.00
CA TYR A 38 4.38 -6.26 20.42
C TYR A 38 5.58 -5.41 19.99
N GLY A 39 6.61 -5.34 20.80
CA GLY A 39 7.88 -4.65 20.47
C GLY A 39 8.57 -5.26 19.24
N MET A 40 8.60 -6.61 19.12
CA MET A 40 9.16 -7.28 17.94
C MET A 40 8.39 -6.95 16.67
N VAL A 41 7.06 -6.93 16.74
CA VAL A 41 6.23 -6.58 15.57
C VAL A 41 6.39 -5.12 15.19
N THR A 42 6.20 -4.20 16.15
CA THR A 42 6.18 -2.75 15.85
C THR A 42 7.58 -2.16 15.65
N GLY A 43 8.57 -2.64 16.40
CA GLY A 43 9.93 -2.13 16.34
C GLY A 43 10.84 -2.83 15.33
N MET A 44 10.52 -4.07 14.93
CA MET A 44 11.40 -4.85 14.05
C MET A 44 10.70 -5.27 12.75
N ALA A 45 9.56 -5.95 12.81
CA ALA A 45 8.93 -6.51 11.62
C ALA A 45 8.26 -5.44 10.72
N ILE A 46 7.49 -4.52 11.31
CA ILE A 46 6.81 -3.45 10.57
C ILE A 46 7.79 -2.55 9.81
N PRO A 47 8.87 -2.01 10.41
CA PRO A 47 9.82 -1.18 9.68
C PRO A 47 10.37 -1.86 8.43
N ILE A 48 10.75 -3.14 8.52
CA ILE A 48 11.26 -3.90 7.36
C ILE A 48 10.19 -4.05 6.29
N ALA A 49 8.98 -4.46 6.69
CA ALA A 49 7.89 -4.68 5.75
C ALA A 49 7.49 -3.39 5.01
N PHE A 50 7.70 -2.22 5.63
CA PHE A 50 7.33 -0.94 5.02
C PHE A 50 8.48 -0.21 4.30
N ILE A 51 9.72 -0.72 4.30
CA ILE A 51 10.82 -0.18 3.47
C ILE A 51 10.38 0.05 2.02
N PRO A 52 9.69 -0.89 1.34
CA PRO A 52 9.27 -0.68 -0.05
C PRO A 52 8.29 0.50 -0.23
N MET A 53 7.59 0.91 0.83
CA MET A 53 6.68 2.07 0.77
C MET A 53 7.44 3.38 0.57
N SER A 54 8.68 3.49 1.03
CA SER A 54 9.52 4.66 0.81
C SER A 54 9.77 4.92 -0.67
N LEU A 55 9.80 3.88 -1.50
CA LEU A 55 9.92 3.99 -2.96
C LEU A 55 8.67 4.58 -3.61
N LEU A 56 7.50 4.42 -2.98
CA LEU A 56 6.24 4.95 -3.48
C LEU A 56 5.93 6.37 -2.97
N ALA A 57 6.65 6.85 -1.96
CA ALA A 57 6.41 8.17 -1.38
C ALA A 57 6.53 9.32 -2.40
N PRO A 58 7.57 9.39 -3.27
CA PRO A 58 7.65 10.42 -4.30
C PRO A 58 6.49 10.35 -5.30
N LEU A 59 6.04 9.15 -5.65
CA LEU A 59 4.91 8.97 -6.55
C LEU A 59 3.61 9.49 -5.91
N SER A 60 3.41 9.23 -4.63
CA SER A 60 2.25 9.72 -3.87
C SER A 60 2.20 11.25 -3.81
N THR A 61 3.35 11.91 -3.58
CA THR A 61 3.43 13.37 -3.50
C THR A 61 3.16 14.07 -4.84
N LEU A 62 3.55 13.45 -5.95
CA LEU A 62 3.34 13.98 -7.30
C LEU A 62 1.95 13.65 -7.86
N LEU A 63 1.29 12.61 -7.35
CA LEU A 63 0.02 12.14 -7.88
C LEU A 63 -1.11 13.11 -7.57
N SER A 64 -1.21 13.60 -6.33
CA SER A 64 -2.27 14.49 -5.88
C SER A 64 -2.31 15.81 -6.69
N PRO A 65 -1.24 16.63 -6.77
CA PRO A 65 -1.26 17.85 -7.56
C PRO A 65 -1.43 17.59 -9.06
N GLY A 66 -0.89 16.47 -9.57
CA GLY A 66 -1.06 16.09 -10.96
C GLY A 66 -2.51 15.81 -11.34
N ILE A 67 -3.26 15.11 -10.52
CA ILE A 67 -4.69 14.84 -10.72
C ILE A 67 -5.49 16.14 -10.57
N ALA A 68 -5.20 16.97 -9.57
CA ALA A 68 -5.87 18.26 -9.38
C ALA A 68 -5.70 19.17 -10.60
N ALA A 69 -4.49 19.26 -11.16
CA ALA A 69 -4.22 20.06 -12.36
C ALA A 69 -4.98 19.56 -13.59
N GLN A 70 -5.05 18.23 -13.79
CA GLN A 70 -5.79 17.62 -14.91
C GLN A 70 -7.29 17.84 -14.76
N LYS A 71 -7.82 17.71 -13.54
CA LYS A 71 -9.25 18.02 -13.27
C LYS A 71 -9.58 19.48 -13.52
N ALA A 72 -8.73 20.43 -13.12
CA ALA A 72 -8.92 21.84 -13.39
C ALA A 72 -8.94 22.19 -14.89
N ARG A 73 -8.30 21.36 -15.72
CA ARG A 73 -8.31 21.47 -17.19
C ARG A 73 -9.44 20.68 -17.87
N SER A 74 -10.31 20.03 -17.10
CA SER A 74 -11.34 19.11 -17.61
C SER A 74 -10.78 17.93 -18.41
N GLU A 75 -9.54 17.52 -18.09
CA GLU A 75 -8.82 16.38 -18.70
C GLU A 75 -9.11 15.08 -17.91
N ASP A 76 -10.37 14.72 -17.77
CA ASP A 76 -10.80 13.60 -16.91
C ASP A 76 -10.19 12.27 -17.32
N GLN A 77 -10.03 12.02 -18.62
CA GLN A 77 -9.43 10.79 -19.13
C GLN A 77 -7.94 10.67 -18.79
N GLU A 78 -7.21 11.79 -18.81
CA GLU A 78 -5.80 11.81 -18.44
C GLU A 78 -5.62 11.60 -16.92
N ALA A 79 -6.48 12.24 -16.11
CA ALA A 79 -6.52 12.02 -14.67
C ALA A 79 -6.79 10.54 -14.33
N GLN A 80 -7.74 9.92 -15.03
CA GLN A 80 -8.05 8.49 -14.86
C GLN A 80 -6.88 7.60 -15.26
N ASN A 81 -6.24 7.85 -16.40
CA ASN A 81 -5.08 7.10 -16.85
C ASN A 81 -3.91 7.23 -15.88
N ARG A 82 -3.64 8.44 -15.38
CA ARG A 82 -2.58 8.69 -14.40
C ARG A 82 -2.83 7.92 -13.11
N ALA A 83 -4.04 7.99 -12.56
CA ALA A 83 -4.41 7.25 -11.37
C ALA A 83 -4.27 5.73 -11.61
N TRP A 84 -4.78 5.22 -12.73
CA TRP A 84 -4.71 3.80 -13.06
C TRP A 84 -3.27 3.29 -13.15
N HIS A 85 -2.40 3.98 -13.87
CA HIS A 85 -0.99 3.59 -14.01
C HIS A 85 -0.25 3.61 -12.67
N SER A 86 -0.46 4.66 -11.87
CA SER A 86 0.17 4.77 -10.55
C SER A 86 -0.26 3.65 -9.61
N LEU A 87 -1.55 3.31 -9.57
CA LEU A 87 -2.08 2.25 -8.73
C LEU A 87 -1.59 0.86 -9.18
N HIS A 88 -1.49 0.61 -10.49
CA HIS A 88 -0.92 -0.64 -11.01
C HIS A 88 0.57 -0.77 -10.72
N PHE A 89 1.33 0.31 -10.90
CA PHE A 89 2.74 0.35 -10.56
C PHE A 89 2.96 0.04 -9.07
N SER A 90 2.14 0.64 -8.19
CA SER A 90 2.19 0.33 -6.76
C SER A 90 1.95 -1.16 -6.49
N LEU A 91 0.93 -1.76 -7.10
CA LEU A 91 0.64 -3.18 -6.93
C LEU A 91 1.80 -4.08 -7.35
N ILE A 92 2.45 -3.78 -8.48
CA ILE A 92 3.60 -4.55 -8.96
C ILE A 92 4.77 -4.44 -7.97
N VAL A 93 5.14 -3.22 -7.58
CA VAL A 93 6.28 -2.99 -6.69
C VAL A 93 6.04 -3.60 -5.31
N THR A 94 4.86 -3.39 -4.74
CA THR A 94 4.57 -3.86 -3.39
C THR A 94 4.32 -5.36 -3.30
N SER A 95 3.74 -5.97 -4.34
CA SER A 95 3.58 -7.43 -4.39
C SER A 95 4.91 -8.15 -4.58
N LEU A 96 5.81 -7.59 -5.41
CA LEU A 96 7.17 -8.10 -5.54
C LEU A 96 7.94 -7.98 -4.22
N ALA A 97 7.87 -6.80 -3.59
CA ALA A 97 8.52 -6.56 -2.32
C ALA A 97 8.01 -7.50 -1.22
N ALA A 98 6.70 -7.73 -1.16
CA ALA A 98 6.10 -8.68 -0.22
C ALA A 98 6.63 -10.11 -0.43
N ALA A 99 6.78 -10.55 -1.69
CA ALA A 99 7.34 -11.86 -2.02
C ALA A 99 8.80 -12.01 -1.57
N VAL A 100 9.62 -11.00 -1.86
CA VAL A 100 11.05 -11.00 -1.49
C VAL A 100 11.21 -10.98 0.02
N VAL A 101 10.52 -10.07 0.73
CA VAL A 101 10.62 -9.94 2.18
C VAL A 101 10.10 -11.21 2.87
N PHE A 102 9.02 -11.81 2.36
CA PHE A 102 8.48 -13.06 2.90
C PHE A 102 9.44 -14.23 2.79
N ALA A 103 10.02 -14.42 1.61
CA ALA A 103 10.92 -15.55 1.35
C ALA A 103 12.27 -15.38 2.07
N TRP A 104 12.76 -14.15 2.17
CA TRP A 104 14.06 -13.83 2.76
C TRP A 104 13.96 -13.39 4.23
N ALA A 105 12.80 -13.52 4.85
CA ALA A 105 12.56 -13.09 6.23
C ALA A 105 13.55 -13.67 7.26
N PRO A 106 13.96 -14.97 7.23
CA PRO A 106 14.93 -15.47 8.18
C PRO A 106 16.30 -14.80 8.07
N GLN A 107 16.79 -14.61 6.84
CA GLN A 107 18.08 -13.93 6.60
C GLN A 107 18.06 -12.48 7.03
N ILE A 108 16.96 -11.78 6.74
CA ILE A 108 16.76 -10.38 7.17
C ILE A 108 16.75 -10.29 8.70
N ALA A 109 16.00 -11.18 9.38
CA ALA A 109 15.88 -11.20 10.82
C ALA A 109 17.23 -11.49 11.49
N HIS A 110 17.93 -12.50 10.99
CA HIS A 110 19.24 -12.88 11.49
C HIS A 110 20.30 -11.77 11.27
N PHE A 111 20.35 -11.22 10.06
CA PHE A 111 21.34 -10.20 9.68
C PHE A 111 21.16 -8.88 10.43
N LEU A 112 19.91 -8.40 10.59
CA LEU A 112 19.64 -7.10 11.20
C LEU A 112 19.53 -7.15 12.73
N TYR A 113 18.97 -8.23 13.26
CA TYR A 113 18.60 -8.31 14.68
C TYR A 113 19.29 -9.44 15.44
N HIS A 114 20.01 -10.33 14.74
CA HIS A 114 20.60 -11.53 15.32
C HIS A 114 19.55 -12.39 16.08
N ARG A 115 18.30 -12.40 15.57
CA ARG A 115 17.15 -13.05 16.20
C ARG A 115 16.28 -13.72 15.15
N ASP A 116 16.16 -15.05 15.22
CA ASP A 116 15.43 -15.83 14.22
C ASP A 116 13.90 -15.79 14.44
N ASP A 117 13.45 -15.56 15.68
CA ASP A 117 12.05 -15.44 16.06
C ASP A 117 11.33 -14.27 15.37
N VAL A 118 12.04 -13.20 15.04
CA VAL A 118 11.50 -12.04 14.31
C VAL A 118 11.04 -12.40 12.90
N ALA A 119 11.63 -13.42 12.28
CA ALA A 119 11.27 -13.86 10.93
C ALA A 119 9.78 -14.25 10.80
N TYR A 120 9.23 -14.87 11.84
CA TYR A 120 7.80 -15.21 11.90
C TYR A 120 6.93 -13.96 11.79
N TYR A 121 7.22 -12.91 12.53
CA TYR A 121 6.47 -11.66 12.53
C TYR A 121 6.63 -10.89 11.20
N ILE A 122 7.81 -10.91 10.60
CA ILE A 122 8.04 -10.34 9.27
C ILE A 122 7.11 -11.01 8.26
N ARG A 123 7.05 -12.35 8.25
CA ARG A 123 6.18 -13.11 7.33
C ARG A 123 4.70 -12.79 7.55
N LEU A 124 4.27 -12.60 8.81
CA LEU A 124 2.89 -12.24 9.13
C LEU A 124 2.49 -10.86 8.60
N VAL A 125 3.42 -9.90 8.56
CA VAL A 125 3.14 -8.54 8.08
C VAL A 125 3.21 -8.43 6.55
N CYS A 126 3.94 -9.31 5.87
CA CYS A 126 4.12 -9.28 4.42
C CYS A 126 2.81 -9.19 3.60
N PRO A 127 1.73 -9.93 3.92
CA PRO A 127 0.46 -9.82 3.17
C PRO A 127 -0.18 -8.43 3.23
N ILE A 128 0.18 -7.61 4.22
CA ILE A 128 -0.36 -6.26 4.39
C ILE A 128 0.29 -5.27 3.40
N ILE A 129 1.52 -5.56 2.92
CA ILE A 129 2.32 -4.63 2.10
C ILE A 129 1.60 -4.20 0.80
N PRO A 130 1.06 -5.11 -0.06
CA PRO A 130 0.39 -4.71 -1.29
C PRO A 130 -0.85 -3.84 -1.04
N MET A 131 -1.61 -4.16 0.01
CA MET A 131 -2.79 -3.39 0.41
C MET A 131 -2.42 -1.98 0.87
N SER A 132 -1.39 -1.85 1.71
CA SER A 132 -0.92 -0.56 2.23
C SER A 132 -0.41 0.36 1.13
N GLY A 133 0.36 -0.16 0.17
CA GLY A 133 0.83 0.62 -0.98
C GLY A 133 -0.30 1.14 -1.85
N LEU A 134 -1.28 0.29 -2.10
CA LEU A 134 -2.47 0.68 -2.84
C LEU A 134 -3.26 1.78 -2.12
N MET A 135 -3.45 1.64 -0.79
CA MET A 135 -4.15 2.63 0.04
C MET A 135 -3.46 4.00 0.04
N GLY A 136 -2.12 4.03 0.09
CA GLY A 136 -1.34 5.27 0.05
C GLY A 136 -1.61 6.07 -1.24
N LEU A 137 -1.54 5.41 -2.40
CA LEU A 137 -1.80 6.06 -3.69
C LEU A 137 -3.27 6.40 -3.93
N LEU A 138 -4.21 5.56 -3.46
CA LEU A 138 -5.63 5.89 -3.48
C LEU A 138 -5.94 7.14 -2.66
N SER A 139 -5.34 7.26 -1.48
CA SER A 139 -5.48 8.46 -0.64
C SER A 139 -4.99 9.70 -1.36
N SER A 140 -3.80 9.63 -2.01
CA SER A 140 -3.26 10.74 -2.81
C SER A 140 -4.14 11.08 -4.01
N THR A 141 -4.74 10.08 -4.65
CA THR A 141 -5.70 10.27 -5.75
C THR A 141 -6.95 11.02 -5.28
N LEU A 142 -7.54 10.60 -4.14
CA LEU A 142 -8.72 11.24 -3.57
C LEU A 142 -8.45 12.68 -3.11
N LEU A 143 -7.25 12.94 -2.57
CA LEU A 143 -6.81 14.31 -2.25
C LEU A 143 -6.74 15.16 -3.50
N GLY A 144 -6.17 14.64 -4.59
CA GLY A 144 -6.12 15.34 -5.88
C GLY A 144 -7.50 15.60 -6.49
N LEU A 145 -8.50 14.79 -6.17
CA LEU A 145 -9.90 14.99 -6.55
C LEU A 145 -10.65 16.00 -5.66
N GLY A 146 -10.01 16.55 -4.62
CA GLY A 146 -10.64 17.45 -3.66
C GLY A 146 -11.50 16.74 -2.61
N GLU A 147 -11.48 15.42 -2.53
CA GLU A 147 -12.34 14.62 -1.63
C GLU A 147 -11.73 14.41 -0.24
N ALA A 148 -10.94 15.37 0.25
CA ALA A 148 -10.24 15.27 1.53
C ALA A 148 -11.17 15.01 2.72
N ARG A 149 -12.37 15.61 2.75
CA ARG A 149 -13.34 15.42 3.83
C ARG A 149 -13.88 13.98 3.87
N LYS A 150 -14.22 13.40 2.71
CA LYS A 150 -14.72 12.02 2.64
C LYS A 150 -13.62 11.03 2.99
N MET A 151 -12.39 11.28 2.52
CA MET A 151 -11.24 10.47 2.87
C MET A 151 -10.99 10.47 4.39
N PHE A 152 -11.10 11.63 5.04
CA PHE A 152 -10.97 11.73 6.49
C PHE A 152 -12.05 10.91 7.22
N LEU A 153 -13.32 11.05 6.81
CA LEU A 153 -14.41 10.28 7.41
C LEU A 153 -14.22 8.76 7.26
N ILE A 154 -13.78 8.32 6.08
CA ILE A 154 -13.43 6.91 5.85
C ILE A 154 -12.32 6.48 6.82
N ARG A 155 -11.26 7.27 6.96
CA ARG A 155 -10.13 6.94 7.84
C ARG A 155 -10.57 6.76 9.28
N VAL A 156 -11.27 7.74 9.85
CA VAL A 156 -11.73 7.68 11.24
C VAL A 156 -12.69 6.51 11.48
N SER A 157 -13.64 6.29 10.57
CA SER A 157 -14.57 5.15 10.70
C SER A 157 -13.85 3.80 10.62
N MET A 158 -12.80 3.72 9.78
CA MET A 158 -12.02 2.51 9.63
C MET A 158 -11.04 2.28 10.80
N ASP A 159 -10.50 3.34 11.40
CA ASP A 159 -9.70 3.23 12.62
C ASP A 159 -10.56 2.68 13.78
N ALA A 160 -11.82 3.15 13.92
CA ALA A 160 -12.76 2.60 14.90
C ALA A 160 -13.13 1.13 14.60
N THR A 161 -13.37 0.81 13.32
CA THR A 161 -13.65 -0.57 12.89
C THR A 161 -12.46 -1.49 13.17
N TYR A 162 -11.24 -0.99 13.01
CA TYR A 162 -10.03 -1.74 13.32
C TYR A 162 -9.98 -2.16 14.79
N VAL A 163 -10.28 -1.24 15.74
CA VAL A 163 -10.31 -1.57 17.17
C VAL A 163 -11.30 -2.68 17.45
N ALA A 164 -12.52 -2.58 16.88
CA ALA A 164 -13.57 -3.58 17.09
C ALA A 164 -13.17 -4.97 16.54
N LEU A 165 -12.61 -5.00 15.33
CA LEU A 165 -12.12 -6.24 14.72
C LEU A 165 -10.91 -6.80 15.47
N ALA A 166 -9.99 -5.95 15.90
CA ALA A 166 -8.81 -6.35 16.67
C ALA A 166 -9.20 -6.99 18.01
N ALA A 167 -10.16 -6.39 18.74
CA ALA A 167 -10.71 -6.95 19.97
C ALA A 167 -11.39 -8.31 19.77
N LEU A 168 -11.97 -8.55 18.59
CA LEU A 168 -12.63 -9.81 18.27
C LEU A 168 -11.67 -10.91 17.85
N PHE A 169 -10.71 -10.61 16.98
CA PHE A 169 -9.86 -11.61 16.32
C PHE A 169 -8.55 -11.86 17.05
N ILE A 170 -7.86 -10.83 17.55
CA ILE A 170 -6.53 -10.97 18.14
C ILE A 170 -6.52 -11.85 19.38
N PRO A 171 -7.46 -11.72 20.36
CA PRO A 171 -7.47 -12.60 21.51
C PRO A 171 -7.73 -14.08 21.17
N ARG A 172 -8.35 -14.36 20.01
CA ARG A 172 -8.70 -15.74 19.60
C ARG A 172 -7.61 -16.43 18.79
N ILE A 173 -6.96 -15.72 17.88
CA ILE A 173 -6.01 -16.29 16.91
C ILE A 173 -4.64 -15.60 16.94
N GLY A 174 -4.38 -14.79 17.97
CA GLY A 174 -3.08 -14.15 18.17
C GLY A 174 -2.65 -13.24 17.02
N TRP A 175 -1.38 -13.28 16.68
CA TRP A 175 -0.79 -12.43 15.63
C TRP A 175 -1.32 -12.72 14.21
N LEU A 176 -1.83 -13.91 13.94
CA LEU A 176 -2.60 -14.15 12.70
C LEU A 176 -3.82 -13.24 12.64
N GLY A 177 -4.47 -12.99 13.78
CA GLY A 177 -5.57 -12.03 13.90
C GLY A 177 -5.19 -10.62 13.48
N TYR A 178 -3.98 -10.18 13.80
CA TYR A 178 -3.45 -8.90 13.34
C TYR A 178 -3.45 -8.78 11.81
N THR A 179 -2.92 -9.79 11.12
CA THR A 179 -2.89 -9.83 9.65
C THR A 179 -4.30 -9.87 9.07
N VAL A 180 -5.17 -10.74 9.61
CA VAL A 180 -6.57 -10.88 9.16
C VAL A 180 -7.34 -9.56 9.31
N VAL A 181 -7.22 -8.91 10.47
CA VAL A 181 -7.88 -7.61 10.74
C VAL A 181 -7.41 -6.55 9.75
N HIS A 182 -6.10 -6.45 9.49
CA HIS A 182 -5.57 -5.49 8.52
C HIS A 182 -6.06 -5.75 7.10
N LEU A 183 -6.16 -7.01 6.67
CA LEU A 183 -6.67 -7.35 5.34
C LEU A 183 -8.17 -7.10 5.22
N LEU A 184 -8.96 -7.41 6.24
CA LEU A 184 -10.40 -7.14 6.27
C LEU A 184 -10.67 -5.63 6.26
N GLN A 185 -10.04 -4.89 7.17
CA GLN A 185 -10.15 -3.43 7.24
C GLN A 185 -9.65 -2.78 5.95
N GLY A 186 -8.51 -3.23 5.42
CA GLY A 186 -7.96 -2.74 4.16
C GLY A 186 -8.92 -2.97 2.99
N THR A 187 -9.54 -4.14 2.90
CA THR A 187 -10.53 -4.47 1.85
C THR A 187 -11.76 -3.57 1.95
N LEU A 188 -12.27 -3.35 3.17
CA LEU A 188 -13.41 -2.45 3.40
C LEU A 188 -13.06 -1.01 3.05
N THR A 189 -11.88 -0.54 3.49
CA THR A 189 -11.37 0.80 3.16
C THR A 189 -11.22 0.97 1.64
N LEU A 190 -10.67 -0.03 0.95
CA LEU A 190 -10.53 -0.04 -0.50
C LEU A 190 -11.90 0.12 -1.18
N PHE A 191 -12.88 -0.65 -0.75
CA PHE A 191 -14.24 -0.57 -1.30
C PHE A 191 -14.84 0.83 -1.14
N LEU A 192 -14.71 1.44 0.04
CA LEU A 192 -15.23 2.79 0.31
C LEU A 192 -14.50 3.85 -0.51
N MET A 193 -13.17 3.78 -0.58
CA MET A 193 -12.37 4.73 -1.38
C MET A 193 -12.69 4.63 -2.86
N LEU A 194 -12.83 3.43 -3.42
CA LEU A 194 -13.22 3.21 -4.81
C LEU A 194 -14.64 3.73 -5.09
N ARG A 195 -15.56 3.58 -4.12
CA ARG A 195 -16.93 4.12 -4.24
C ARG A 195 -16.92 5.66 -4.32
N VAL A 196 -16.10 6.32 -3.48
CA VAL A 196 -15.95 7.79 -3.54
C VAL A 196 -15.32 8.20 -4.87
N MET A 197 -14.25 7.53 -5.29
CA MET A 197 -13.55 7.83 -6.53
C MET A 197 -14.46 7.70 -7.76
N ARG A 198 -15.32 6.66 -7.81
CA ARG A 198 -16.32 6.49 -8.87
C ARG A 198 -17.36 7.62 -8.90
N LYS A 199 -17.81 8.08 -7.71
CA LYS A 199 -18.74 9.23 -7.62
C LYS A 199 -18.10 10.53 -8.07
N SER A 200 -16.78 10.67 -7.95
CA SER A 200 -16.01 11.85 -8.40
C SER A 200 -15.58 11.77 -9.87
N GLY A 201 -16.14 10.80 -10.64
CA GLY A 201 -15.94 10.68 -12.08
C GLY A 201 -14.76 9.82 -12.52
N LEU A 202 -13.93 9.28 -11.60
CA LEU A 202 -12.85 8.37 -11.96
C LEU A 202 -13.26 6.90 -11.74
N ARG A 203 -13.22 6.11 -12.83
CA ARG A 203 -13.56 4.69 -12.80
C ARG A 203 -12.31 3.82 -12.98
N VAL A 204 -11.80 3.24 -11.90
CA VAL A 204 -10.65 2.32 -11.94
C VAL A 204 -11.11 0.90 -11.59
N LYS A 205 -10.74 -0.08 -12.43
CA LYS A 205 -11.03 -1.50 -12.22
C LYS A 205 -9.93 -2.16 -11.38
N LEU A 206 -9.93 -1.94 -10.08
CA LEU A 206 -8.87 -2.39 -9.18
C LEU A 206 -9.00 -3.82 -8.61
N PRO A 207 -10.19 -4.36 -8.27
CA PRO A 207 -10.27 -5.62 -7.54
C PRO A 207 -9.55 -6.79 -8.21
N GLN A 208 -9.64 -6.89 -9.55
CA GLN A 208 -8.95 -7.93 -10.31
C GLN A 208 -7.43 -7.76 -10.29
N GLY A 209 -6.94 -6.51 -10.33
CA GLY A 209 -5.51 -6.20 -10.22
C GLY A 209 -4.93 -6.59 -8.86
N LEU A 210 -5.68 -6.39 -7.78
CA LEU A 210 -5.26 -6.75 -6.42
C LEU A 210 -5.13 -8.28 -6.26
N LEU A 211 -6.12 -9.04 -6.69
CA LEU A 211 -6.07 -10.51 -6.65
C LEU A 211 -4.89 -11.05 -7.46
N LYS A 212 -4.67 -10.52 -8.66
CA LYS A 212 -3.51 -10.87 -9.48
C LYS A 212 -2.19 -10.56 -8.78
N ALA A 213 -2.09 -9.40 -8.12
CA ALA A 213 -0.91 -8.99 -7.37
C ALA A 213 -0.61 -9.94 -6.21
N TYR A 214 -1.63 -10.35 -5.44
CA TYR A 214 -1.46 -11.35 -4.38
C TYR A 214 -1.06 -12.72 -4.93
N PHE A 215 -1.64 -13.13 -6.06
CA PHE A 215 -1.24 -14.38 -6.71
C PHE A 215 0.22 -14.33 -7.17
N CYS A 216 0.64 -13.24 -7.81
CA CYS A 216 2.05 -13.04 -8.21
C CYS A 216 2.99 -13.03 -7.01
N ALA A 217 2.59 -12.40 -5.91
CA ALA A 217 3.36 -12.39 -4.66
C ALA A 217 3.50 -13.80 -4.09
N ALA A 218 2.43 -14.60 -4.10
CA ALA A 218 2.46 -15.99 -3.64
C ALA A 218 3.39 -16.85 -4.49
N VAL A 219 3.29 -16.75 -5.83
CA VAL A 219 4.18 -17.48 -6.76
C VAL A 219 5.64 -17.07 -6.54
N GLY A 220 5.92 -15.78 -6.43
CA GLY A 220 7.26 -15.28 -6.14
C GLY A 220 7.79 -15.76 -4.79
N ALA A 221 6.97 -15.74 -3.75
CA ALA A 221 7.34 -16.21 -2.41
C ALA A 221 7.64 -17.70 -2.40
N VAL A 222 6.82 -18.53 -3.05
CA VAL A 222 7.04 -19.99 -3.17
C VAL A 222 8.34 -20.28 -3.91
N ALA A 223 8.57 -19.64 -5.05
CA ALA A 223 9.83 -19.79 -5.79
C ALA A 223 11.05 -19.37 -4.97
N GLY A 224 10.92 -18.27 -4.22
CA GLY A 224 11.96 -17.82 -3.31
C GLY A 224 12.22 -18.78 -2.16
N LEU A 225 11.18 -19.34 -1.54
CA LEU A 225 11.34 -20.34 -0.47
C LEU A 225 12.04 -21.62 -0.97
N LEU A 226 11.70 -22.09 -2.18
CA LEU A 226 12.36 -23.23 -2.80
C LEU A 226 13.83 -22.94 -3.08
N CYS A 227 14.13 -21.76 -3.64
CA CYS A 227 15.50 -21.34 -3.91
C CYS A 227 16.31 -21.16 -2.62
N ASN A 228 15.70 -20.68 -1.55
CA ASN A 228 16.33 -20.42 -0.26
C ASN A 228 16.89 -21.71 0.40
N GLN A 229 16.31 -22.87 0.08
CA GLN A 229 16.82 -24.16 0.57
C GLN A 229 18.17 -24.54 -0.04
N PHE A 230 18.45 -24.09 -1.26
CA PHE A 230 19.66 -24.44 -2.00
C PHE A 230 20.70 -23.30 -2.03
N VAL A 231 20.25 -22.08 -2.32
CA VAL A 231 21.12 -20.92 -2.46
C VAL A 231 20.43 -19.67 -1.86
N PRO A 232 20.63 -19.40 -0.56
CA PRO A 232 19.94 -18.29 0.12
C PRO A 232 20.19 -16.91 -0.51
N LEU A 233 21.37 -16.69 -1.06
CA LEU A 233 21.74 -15.43 -1.72
C LEU A 233 20.97 -15.18 -3.02
N ALA A 234 20.54 -16.23 -3.72
CA ALA A 234 19.80 -16.14 -4.96
C ALA A 234 18.28 -15.98 -4.76
N THR A 235 17.79 -16.08 -3.53
CA THR A 235 16.36 -15.97 -3.20
C THR A 235 15.68 -14.71 -3.76
N PRO A 236 16.22 -13.48 -3.61
CA PRO A 236 15.58 -12.30 -4.18
C PRO A 236 15.47 -12.36 -5.70
N LEU A 237 16.48 -12.91 -6.37
CA LEU A 237 16.49 -13.05 -7.83
C LEU A 237 15.42 -14.03 -8.30
N ALA A 238 15.29 -15.17 -7.62
CA ALA A 238 14.25 -16.17 -7.89
C ALA A 238 12.85 -15.58 -7.69
N CYS A 239 12.63 -14.82 -6.62
CA CYS A 239 11.38 -14.10 -6.39
C CYS A 239 11.08 -13.12 -7.54
N CYS A 240 12.05 -12.31 -7.97
CA CYS A 240 11.89 -11.34 -9.05
C CYS A 240 11.52 -12.02 -10.37
N ILE A 241 12.20 -13.09 -10.73
CA ILE A 241 11.94 -13.82 -11.98
C ILE A 241 10.55 -14.47 -11.95
N ALA A 242 10.22 -15.22 -10.91
CA ALA A 242 8.94 -15.91 -10.80
C ALA A 242 7.76 -14.94 -10.73
N HIS A 243 7.89 -13.87 -9.93
CA HIS A 243 6.89 -12.80 -9.86
C HIS A 243 6.74 -12.11 -11.21
N GLY A 244 7.84 -11.80 -11.91
CA GLY A 244 7.82 -11.16 -13.22
C GLY A 244 7.11 -12.01 -14.28
N ILE A 245 7.39 -13.31 -14.32
CA ILE A 245 6.73 -14.27 -15.24
C ILE A 245 5.23 -14.35 -14.93
N ALA A 246 4.86 -14.49 -13.65
CA ALA A 246 3.46 -14.53 -13.23
C ALA A 246 2.72 -13.23 -13.55
N ALA A 247 3.34 -12.08 -13.29
CA ALA A 247 2.77 -10.77 -13.55
C ALA A 247 2.59 -10.51 -15.07
N TRP A 248 3.53 -10.99 -15.89
CA TRP A 248 3.43 -10.91 -17.34
C TRP A 248 2.32 -11.84 -17.86
N GLY A 249 2.28 -13.08 -17.43
CA GLY A 249 1.26 -14.06 -17.84
C GLY A 249 -0.17 -13.66 -17.46
N LEU A 250 -0.35 -13.00 -16.31
CA LEU A 250 -1.64 -12.49 -15.85
C LEU A 250 -2.00 -11.11 -16.43
N GLY A 251 -1.13 -10.50 -17.24
CA GLY A 251 -1.35 -9.17 -17.79
C GLY A 251 -1.42 -8.07 -16.73
N LEU A 252 -0.66 -8.20 -15.64
CA LEU A 252 -0.52 -7.17 -14.63
C LEU A 252 0.34 -6.01 -15.15
N TYR A 253 1.28 -6.29 -16.07
CA TYR A 253 2.03 -5.25 -16.77
C TYR A 253 1.16 -4.58 -17.83
N PRO A 254 1.08 -3.24 -17.87
CA PRO A 254 0.42 -2.55 -18.97
C PRO A 254 1.14 -2.87 -20.29
N PRO A 255 0.41 -3.12 -21.40
CA PRO A 255 1.06 -3.40 -22.67
C PRO A 255 1.98 -2.25 -23.07
N LEU A 256 3.22 -2.58 -23.47
CA LEU A 256 4.31 -1.65 -23.79
C LEU A 256 3.91 -0.53 -24.77
N ARG A 257 2.90 -0.78 -25.62
CA ARG A 257 2.32 0.24 -26.51
C ARG A 257 1.72 1.44 -25.76
N LYS A 258 1.17 1.23 -24.55
CA LYS A 258 0.61 2.32 -23.71
C LYS A 258 1.69 3.10 -22.97
N LEU A 259 2.84 2.50 -22.68
CA LEU A 259 4.00 3.18 -22.08
C LEU A 259 4.67 4.17 -23.04
N LYS A 260 4.63 3.92 -24.36
CA LYS A 260 5.15 4.88 -25.37
C LYS A 260 4.33 6.19 -25.42
N ALA A 261 3.06 6.17 -25.01
CA ALA A 261 2.22 7.36 -24.91
C ALA A 261 2.56 8.27 -23.71
N LEU A 262 3.38 7.77 -22.75
CA LEU A 262 3.82 8.50 -21.56
C LEU A 262 5.18 9.22 -21.76
N ARG A 263 5.73 9.26 -22.98
CA ARG A 263 6.95 10.05 -23.23
C ARG A 263 6.70 11.52 -22.93
N PRO A 264 7.42 12.13 -21.98
CA PRO A 264 7.22 13.53 -21.57
C PRO A 264 7.65 14.57 -22.63
N GLY A 265 7.88 14.15 -23.87
CA GLY A 265 8.54 14.95 -24.90
C GLY A 265 7.64 15.68 -25.92
N THR A 266 6.33 15.40 -25.99
CA THR A 266 5.53 15.93 -27.12
C THR A 266 4.61 17.09 -26.79
N ARG A 267 4.45 17.52 -25.52
CA ARG A 267 3.56 18.64 -25.20
C ARG A 267 4.15 19.75 -24.31
N LEU A 268 5.42 19.67 -23.89
CA LEU A 268 6.10 20.80 -23.22
C LEU A 268 6.33 22.01 -24.15
N ALA A 269 6.35 21.79 -25.47
CA ALA A 269 6.44 22.85 -26.47
C ALA A 269 5.17 23.73 -26.56
N GLY A 270 4.02 23.25 -26.08
CA GLY A 270 2.77 24.02 -26.07
C GLY A 270 2.57 24.92 -24.87
N VAL A 271 3.26 24.65 -23.75
CA VAL A 271 3.11 25.41 -22.48
C VAL A 271 3.98 26.66 -22.46
N LEU A 272 5.00 26.75 -23.32
CA LEU A 272 5.90 27.90 -23.43
C LEU A 272 5.51 28.92 -24.51
N ARG A 273 4.31 28.83 -25.09
CA ARG A 273 3.81 29.96 -25.93
C ARG A 273 3.39 31.08 -25.00
N PRO A 274 4.08 32.24 -25.02
CA PRO A 274 3.62 33.44 -24.32
C PRO A 274 2.23 33.82 -24.84
N ALA A 275 1.33 34.10 -23.93
CA ALA A 275 0.01 34.61 -24.26
C ALA A 275 0.16 35.82 -25.20
N LYS A 276 -0.25 35.67 -26.47
CA LYS A 276 -0.30 36.76 -27.45
C LYS A 276 -1.14 37.85 -26.86
N GLY A 277 -0.54 39.04 -26.66
CA GLY A 277 -1.12 40.19 -26.04
C GLY A 277 -2.51 40.50 -26.56
N ARG A 278 -3.47 40.61 -25.66
CA ARG A 278 -4.70 41.36 -25.89
C ARG A 278 -4.32 42.84 -25.93
N ASN A 279 -4.36 43.39 -27.10
CA ASN A 279 -4.23 44.83 -27.34
C ASN A 279 -5.42 45.53 -26.64
N PRO A 280 -5.21 46.48 -25.71
CA PRO A 280 -6.28 47.26 -25.13
C PRO A 280 -6.49 48.53 -25.99
N ALA A 281 -7.31 48.41 -27.02
CA ALA A 281 -7.81 49.58 -27.74
C ALA A 281 -9.11 49.19 -28.47
N ARG A 282 -10.23 49.41 -27.79
CA ARG A 282 -11.46 50.08 -28.24
C ARG A 282 -12.51 49.97 -27.14
#